data_b2ba0ffd60fbc5b2302fefa140c09a73
#
_entry.id   b2ba0ffd60fbc5b2302fefa140c09a73
#
_cell.length_a   1.000
_cell.length_b   1.000
_cell.length_c   1.000
_cell.angle_alpha   90.00
_cell.angle_beta   90.00
_cell.angle_gamma   90.00
#
_symmetry.space_group_name_H-M   'P 1'
#
loop_
_entity.id
_entity.type
_entity.pdbx_description
1 polymer ?
#
loop_
_entity_poly.entity_id
_entity_poly.type
_entity_poly.pdbx_seq_one_letter_code
_entity_poly.pdbx_strand_id
1 'polypeptide(L)'
;MKATIIVTLKPTVLDPQGITIQRSAQSLGLSEVTVIRQGKHFDVHLAESTPPERAKELVLRLAKDVLTNPVIEEFRIVWEQKP
;
A
#
# COMPACT_ATOMS: atom_id res chain seq x y z
N MET A 1 -9.26 -12.26 -11.71
CA MET A 1 -7.87 -11.89 -11.37
C MET A 1 -7.89 -10.75 -10.38
N LYS A 2 -7.04 -10.81 -9.42
CA LYS A 2 -7.03 -9.83 -8.35
C LYS A 2 -5.62 -9.36 -8.07
N ALA A 3 -5.46 -8.08 -7.79
CA ALA A 3 -4.19 -7.51 -7.37
C ALA A 3 -4.40 -6.72 -6.09
N THR A 4 -3.41 -6.71 -5.23
CA THR A 4 -3.40 -5.88 -4.04
C THR A 4 -2.37 -4.78 -4.26
N ILE A 5 -2.77 -3.54 -4.08
CA ILE A 5 -1.87 -2.41 -4.18
C ILE A 5 -1.67 -1.83 -2.79
N ILE A 6 -0.44 -1.78 -2.34
CA ILE A 6 -0.09 -1.26 -1.03
C ILE A 6 0.62 0.06 -1.25
N VAL A 7 0.07 1.13 -0.67
CA VAL A 7 0.58 2.48 -0.84
C VAL A 7 1.10 2.96 0.51
N THR A 8 2.34 3.40 0.55
CA THR A 8 2.95 3.86 1.80
C THR A 8 3.63 5.20 1.56
N LEU A 9 3.85 5.94 2.62
CA LEU A 9 4.63 7.16 2.53
C LEU A 9 6.09 6.80 2.25
N LYS A 10 6.76 7.62 1.46
CA LYS A 10 8.20 7.47 1.24
C LYS A 10 8.92 7.53 2.58
N PRO A 11 10.05 6.83 2.73
CA PRO A 11 10.72 6.75 4.03
C PRO A 11 11.08 8.10 4.64
N THR A 12 11.32 9.11 3.80
CA THR A 12 11.72 10.43 4.28
C THR A 12 10.55 11.30 4.67
N VAL A 13 9.31 10.85 4.43
CA VAL A 13 8.12 11.65 4.74
C VAL A 13 7.64 11.30 6.14
N LEU A 14 7.35 12.32 6.93
CA LEU A 14 6.83 12.13 8.29
C LEU A 14 5.46 11.48 8.25
N ASP A 15 5.23 10.55 9.16
CA ASP A 15 3.98 9.81 9.27
C ASP A 15 3.35 10.08 10.64
N PRO A 16 2.55 11.13 10.76
CA PRO A 16 1.97 11.49 12.06
C PRO A 16 1.08 10.40 12.64
N GLN A 17 0.37 9.65 11.78
CA GLN A 17 -0.50 8.58 12.26
C GLN A 17 0.32 7.44 12.83
N GLY A 18 1.40 7.08 12.15
CA GLY A 18 2.30 6.04 12.65
C GLY A 18 2.93 6.42 13.97
N ILE A 19 3.30 7.69 14.13
CA ILE A 19 3.87 8.17 15.39
C ILE A 19 2.85 8.06 16.53
N THR A 20 1.61 8.43 16.27
CA THR A 20 0.56 8.36 17.27
C THR A 20 0.31 6.91 17.71
N ILE A 21 0.27 6.00 16.74
CA ILE A 21 0.06 4.59 17.05
C ILE A 21 1.23 4.04 17.85
N GLN A 22 2.45 4.43 17.48
CA GLN A 22 3.63 4.00 18.21
C GLN A 22 3.59 4.46 19.67
N ARG A 23 3.17 5.69 19.91
CA ARG A 23 3.07 6.20 21.28
C ARG A 23 2.04 5.41 22.09
N SER A 24 0.94 5.03 21.44
CA SER A 24 -0.06 4.19 22.10
C SER A 24 0.53 2.83 22.47
N ALA A 25 1.30 2.24 21.58
CA ALA A 25 1.94 0.96 21.86
C ALA A 25 2.88 1.08 23.05
N GLN A 26 3.66 2.15 23.10
CA GLN A 26 4.60 2.32 24.20
C GLN A 26 3.90 2.56 25.52
N SER A 27 2.77 3.26 25.51
CA SER A 27 2.03 3.48 26.74
C SER A 27 1.40 2.20 27.29
N LEU A 28 1.30 1.16 26.45
CA LEU A 28 0.84 -0.15 26.88
C LEU A 28 1.99 -1.07 27.30
N GLY A 29 3.20 -0.54 27.35
CA GLY A 29 4.35 -1.34 27.76
C GLY A 29 5.07 -2.06 26.63
N LEU A 30 4.69 -1.80 25.38
CA LEU A 30 5.31 -2.47 24.24
C LEU A 30 6.51 -1.65 23.75
N SER A 31 7.51 -1.52 24.61
CA SER A 31 8.63 -0.60 24.39
C SER A 31 9.56 -1.07 23.27
N GLU A 32 9.47 -2.34 22.88
CA GLU A 32 10.27 -2.86 21.78
C GLU A 32 9.80 -2.35 20.42
N VAL A 33 8.59 -1.80 20.36
CA VAL A 33 8.06 -1.26 19.11
C VAL A 33 8.63 0.14 18.92
N THR A 34 9.62 0.27 18.06
CA THR A 34 10.33 1.53 17.89
C THR A 34 9.79 2.41 16.78
N VAL A 35 9.20 1.80 15.74
CA VAL A 35 8.67 2.56 14.61
C VAL A 35 7.42 1.87 14.10
N ILE A 36 6.38 2.66 13.86
CA ILE A 36 5.18 2.18 13.18
C ILE A 36 4.93 3.11 12.00
N ARG A 37 4.78 2.53 10.82
CA ARG A 37 4.45 3.27 9.60
C ARG A 37 3.09 2.78 9.13
N GLN A 38 2.23 3.71 8.76
CA GLN A 38 0.89 3.38 8.31
C GLN A 38 0.78 3.58 6.81
N GLY A 39 0.04 2.73 6.16
CA GLY A 39 -0.17 2.84 4.73
C GLY A 39 -1.60 2.47 4.36
N LYS A 40 -1.83 2.36 3.07
CA LYS A 40 -3.15 2.03 2.53
C LYS A 40 -3.06 0.73 1.75
N HIS A 41 -4.16 0.03 1.73
CA HIS A 41 -4.25 -1.27 1.10
C HIS A 41 -5.49 -1.26 0.20
N PHE A 42 -5.29 -1.57 -1.08
CA PHE A 42 -6.40 -1.62 -2.03
C PHE A 42 -6.48 -3.00 -2.66
N ASP A 43 -7.65 -3.61 -2.61
CA ASP A 43 -7.91 -4.85 -3.31
C ASP A 43 -8.58 -4.49 -4.63
N VAL A 44 -7.97 -4.87 -5.73
CA VAL A 44 -8.43 -4.52 -7.06
C VAL A 44 -8.83 -5.80 -7.77
N HIS A 45 -10.10 -5.90 -8.12
CA HIS A 45 -10.64 -7.04 -8.84
C HIS A 45 -10.86 -6.66 -10.29
N LEU A 46 -10.38 -7.47 -11.18
CA LEU A 46 -10.49 -7.21 -12.61
C LEU A 46 -11.52 -8.15 -13.22
N ALA A 47 -12.15 -7.68 -14.28
CA ALA A 47 -13.08 -8.51 -15.04
C ALA A 47 -12.36 -9.76 -15.51
N GLU A 48 -13.03 -10.90 -15.45
CA GLU A 48 -12.40 -12.17 -15.79
C GLU A 48 -11.92 -12.22 -17.21
N SER A 49 -12.55 -11.47 -18.09
CA SER A 49 -12.18 -11.43 -19.49
C SER A 49 -10.92 -10.61 -19.76
N THR A 50 -10.34 -9.98 -18.73
CA THR A 50 -9.19 -9.12 -18.94
C THR A 50 -7.95 -9.96 -19.26
N PRO A 51 -7.29 -9.73 -20.40
CA PRO A 51 -6.06 -10.46 -20.71
C PRO A 51 -4.96 -10.11 -19.71
N PRO A 52 -4.05 -11.04 -19.41
CA PRO A 52 -3.01 -10.79 -18.42
C PRO A 52 -2.14 -9.58 -18.72
N GLU A 53 -1.82 -9.32 -19.97
CA GLU A 53 -1.00 -8.16 -20.32
C GLU A 53 -1.74 -6.87 -20.11
N ARG A 54 -3.03 -6.85 -20.45
CA ARG A 54 -3.86 -5.69 -20.19
C ARG A 54 -4.03 -5.47 -18.69
N ALA A 55 -4.14 -6.55 -17.94
CA ALA A 55 -4.27 -6.48 -16.48
C ALA A 55 -3.07 -5.80 -15.85
N LYS A 56 -1.86 -6.18 -16.29
CA LYS A 56 -0.64 -5.58 -15.74
C LYS A 56 -0.57 -4.09 -16.05
N GLU A 57 -0.87 -3.73 -17.28
CA GLU A 57 -0.82 -2.33 -17.69
C GLU A 57 -1.84 -1.51 -16.90
N LEU A 58 -3.04 -2.03 -16.77
CA LEU A 58 -4.13 -1.32 -16.13
C LEU A 58 -3.87 -1.13 -14.64
N VAL A 59 -3.41 -2.16 -13.97
CA VAL A 59 -3.16 -2.07 -12.53
C VAL A 59 -1.98 -1.15 -12.23
N LEU A 60 -0.96 -1.17 -13.07
CA LEU A 60 0.17 -0.27 -12.89
C LEU A 60 -0.28 1.17 -13.06
N ARG A 61 -1.09 1.44 -14.07
CA ARG A 61 -1.58 2.78 -14.30
C ARG A 61 -2.49 3.25 -13.17
N LEU A 62 -3.35 2.36 -12.68
CA LEU A 62 -4.22 2.67 -11.54
C LEU A 62 -3.39 3.05 -10.33
N ALA A 63 -2.35 2.26 -10.03
CA ALA A 63 -1.49 2.52 -8.89
C ALA A 63 -0.80 3.88 -9.01
N LYS A 64 -0.24 4.16 -10.18
CA LYS A 64 0.55 5.38 -10.36
C LYS A 64 -0.31 6.63 -10.46
N ASP A 65 -1.42 6.55 -11.20
CA ASP A 65 -2.16 7.75 -11.59
C ASP A 65 -3.36 8.04 -10.71
N VAL A 66 -3.85 7.05 -9.99
CA VAL A 66 -5.08 7.20 -9.22
C VAL A 66 -4.86 7.01 -7.73
N LEU A 67 -4.14 5.95 -7.34
CA LEU A 67 -4.08 5.55 -5.94
C LEU A 67 -2.91 6.13 -5.18
N THR A 68 -1.87 6.59 -5.87
CA THR A 68 -0.65 7.03 -5.22
C THR A 68 -0.39 8.50 -5.52
N ASN A 69 -0.01 9.25 -4.49
CA ASN A 69 0.51 10.59 -4.68
C ASN A 69 2.02 10.46 -4.88
N PRO A 70 2.54 10.60 -6.10
CA PRO A 70 3.94 10.29 -6.36
C PRO A 70 4.93 11.22 -5.68
N VAL A 71 4.46 12.36 -5.18
CA VAL A 71 5.34 13.30 -4.49
C VAL A 71 5.75 12.75 -3.13
N ILE A 72 4.81 12.14 -2.41
CA ILE A 72 5.06 11.72 -1.03
C ILE A 72 4.87 10.22 -0.80
N GLU A 73 4.32 9.50 -1.77
CA GLU A 73 3.99 8.08 -1.58
C GLU A 73 4.70 7.21 -2.59
N GLU A 74 4.81 5.95 -2.26
CA GLU A 74 5.28 4.91 -3.15
C GLU A 74 4.32 3.74 -3.03
N PHE A 75 4.38 2.80 -3.98
CA PHE A 75 3.44 1.69 -3.98
C PHE A 75 4.14 0.39 -4.32
N ARG A 76 3.45 -0.69 -4.01
CA ARG A 76 3.89 -2.03 -4.34
C ARG A 76 2.66 -2.81 -4.78
N ILE A 77 2.78 -3.64 -5.81
CA ILE A 77 1.69 -4.44 -6.34
C ILE A 77 1.96 -5.91 -6.03
N VAL A 78 0.97 -6.58 -5.44
CA VAL A 78 1.06 -8.00 -5.15
C VAL A 78 -0.06 -8.69 -5.92
N TRP A 79 0.32 -9.54 -6.86
CA TRP A 79 -0.65 -10.26 -7.67
C TRP A 79 -1.09 -11.52 -6.95
N GLU A 80 -2.40 -11.69 -6.92
CA GLU A 80 -2.92 -12.91 -6.38
C GLU A 80 -3.08 -13.84 -7.53
N GLN A 81 -2.21 -14.79 -7.62
CA GLN A 81 -2.17 -15.57 -8.73
C GLN A 81 -3.03 -16.68 -8.58
N LYS A 82 -3.85 -16.80 -9.38
CA LYS A 82 -4.69 -17.80 -9.30
C LYS A 82 -4.60 -18.54 -10.44
N PRO A 83 -3.84 -19.24 -10.52
CA PRO A 83 -3.74 -20.03 -11.73
C PRO A 83 -4.89 -20.94 -11.93
#